data_0e13e45366617f5df72671595b89dae6
#
_entry.id   0e13e45366617f5df72671595b89dae6
#
_cell.length_a   1.000
_cell.length_b   1.000
_cell.length_c   1.000
_cell.angle_alpha   90.00
_cell.angle_beta   90.00
_cell.angle_gamma   90.00
#
_symmetry.space_group_name_H-M   'P 1'
#
loop_
_entity.id
_entity.type
_entity.pdbx_description
1 polymer ?
#
loop_
_entity_poly.entity_id
_entity_poly.type
_entity_poly.pdbx_seq_one_letter_code
_entity_poly.pdbx_strand_id
1 'polypeptide(L)'
;KITSNSPDHESLKKLRVELEKIPGLAVVSTVPTDIEITSINAQKGSSLLDYAKKDGLKPEEIIAIGDSENDYSMLSIPGIHSVAMENACDMIRNICVYQTRANTRDGIAYIINCILADRENFKL
;
A
#
# COMPACT_ATOMS: atom_id res chain seq x y z
N LYS A 1 -11.62 -2.56 -11.80
CA LYS A 1 -11.86 -2.41 -10.36
C LYS A 1 -13.36 -2.25 -10.10
N ILE A 2 -13.88 -2.97 -9.12
CA ILE A 2 -15.27 -2.87 -8.60
C ILE A 2 -15.16 -2.47 -7.14
N THR A 3 -16.00 -1.53 -6.70
CA THR A 3 -16.09 -1.15 -5.29
C THR A 3 -17.53 -1.38 -4.81
N SER A 4 -17.66 -2.05 -3.67
CA SER A 4 -18.93 -2.25 -2.96
C SER A 4 -18.86 -1.52 -1.63
N ASN A 5 -19.88 -0.71 -1.33
CA ASN A 5 -19.97 0.05 -0.09
C ASN A 5 -21.24 -0.34 0.66
N SER A 6 -21.13 -0.54 1.96
CA SER A 6 -22.27 -0.80 2.85
C SER A 6 -21.96 -0.34 4.28
N PRO A 7 -22.93 0.22 5.00
CA PRO A 7 -22.81 0.44 6.43
C PRO A 7 -22.92 -0.86 7.25
N ASP A 8 -23.39 -1.96 6.63
CA ASP A 8 -23.47 -3.28 7.26
C ASP A 8 -22.13 -4.02 7.14
N HIS A 9 -21.28 -3.84 8.14
CA HIS A 9 -19.95 -4.45 8.21
C HIS A 9 -19.99 -5.99 8.21
N GLU A 10 -21.04 -6.61 8.77
CA GLU A 10 -21.14 -8.07 8.82
C GLU A 10 -21.45 -8.64 7.43
N SER A 11 -22.30 -8.00 6.66
CA SER A 11 -22.56 -8.37 5.27
C SER A 11 -21.32 -8.20 4.40
N LEU A 12 -20.53 -7.12 4.60
CA LEU A 12 -19.26 -6.93 3.88
C LEU A 12 -18.23 -7.99 4.23
N LYS A 13 -18.10 -8.39 5.50
CA LYS A 13 -17.21 -9.48 5.90
C LYS A 13 -17.58 -10.81 5.25
N LYS A 14 -18.86 -11.15 5.23
CA LYS A 14 -19.35 -12.36 4.57
C LYS A 14 -19.07 -12.33 3.07
N LEU A 15 -19.35 -11.21 2.42
CA LEU A 15 -19.06 -11.01 1.00
C LEU A 15 -17.55 -11.16 0.71
N ARG A 16 -16.71 -10.56 1.53
CA ARG A 16 -15.24 -10.67 1.42
C ARG A 16 -14.78 -12.11 1.45
N VAL A 17 -15.25 -12.91 2.43
CA VAL A 17 -14.91 -14.34 2.55
C VAL A 17 -15.27 -15.14 1.30
N GLU A 18 -16.42 -14.83 0.67
CA GLU A 18 -16.82 -15.52 -0.56
C GLU A 18 -15.98 -15.07 -1.77
N LEU A 19 -15.68 -13.79 -1.88
CA LEU A 19 -14.86 -13.23 -2.96
C LEU A 19 -13.41 -13.72 -2.92
N GLU A 20 -12.82 -13.86 -1.72
CA GLU A 20 -11.46 -14.37 -1.52
C GLU A 20 -11.27 -15.83 -1.96
N LYS A 21 -12.37 -16.59 -2.10
CA LYS A 21 -12.34 -17.96 -2.64
C LYS A 21 -12.19 -17.99 -4.17
N ILE A 22 -12.42 -16.88 -4.85
CA ILE A 22 -12.39 -16.80 -6.32
C ILE A 22 -10.94 -16.59 -6.78
N PRO A 23 -10.34 -17.55 -7.50
CA PRO A 23 -8.96 -17.41 -7.96
C PRO A 23 -8.79 -16.20 -8.88
N GLY A 24 -7.65 -15.50 -8.73
CA GLY A 24 -7.30 -14.36 -9.57
C GLY A 24 -7.92 -13.03 -9.14
N LEU A 25 -8.73 -13.00 -8.08
CA LEU A 25 -9.20 -11.76 -7.47
C LEU A 25 -8.29 -11.33 -6.31
N ALA A 26 -8.10 -10.04 -6.21
CA ALA A 26 -7.59 -9.37 -5.02
C ALA A 26 -8.74 -8.57 -4.38
N VAL A 27 -8.96 -8.80 -3.09
CA VAL A 27 -10.03 -8.17 -2.30
C VAL A 27 -9.38 -7.39 -1.17
N VAL A 28 -9.56 -6.08 -1.16
CA VAL A 28 -8.97 -5.17 -0.16
C VAL A 28 -10.01 -4.16 0.31
N SER A 29 -9.73 -3.48 1.42
CA SER A 29 -10.55 -2.38 1.93
C SER A 29 -9.68 -1.13 2.11
N THR A 30 -10.25 0.03 1.88
CA THR A 30 -9.62 1.32 2.16
C THR A 30 -10.19 1.95 3.42
N VAL A 31 -11.47 1.68 3.67
CA VAL A 31 -12.20 2.06 4.89
C VAL A 31 -13.06 0.90 5.36
N PRO A 32 -13.52 0.88 6.63
CA PRO A 32 -14.31 -0.25 7.17
C PRO A 32 -15.64 -0.52 6.46
N THR A 33 -16.11 0.43 5.66
CA THR A 33 -17.42 0.38 4.97
C THR A 33 -17.30 0.04 3.48
N ASP A 34 -16.10 -0.33 2.99
CA ASP A 34 -15.90 -0.69 1.59
C ASP A 34 -15.23 -2.05 1.39
N ILE A 35 -15.42 -2.59 0.19
CA ILE A 35 -14.64 -3.67 -0.38
C ILE A 35 -14.28 -3.28 -1.81
N GLU A 36 -12.99 -3.30 -2.11
CA GLU A 36 -12.46 -3.12 -3.45
C GLU A 36 -12.03 -4.46 -4.03
N ILE A 37 -12.51 -4.76 -5.23
CA ILE A 37 -12.24 -5.99 -5.96
C ILE A 37 -11.48 -5.64 -7.24
N THR A 38 -10.33 -6.28 -7.45
CA THR A 38 -9.53 -6.11 -8.65
C THR A 38 -8.91 -7.45 -9.07
N SER A 39 -8.28 -7.51 -10.23
CA SER A 39 -7.42 -8.64 -10.59
C SER A 39 -6.19 -8.67 -9.69
N ILE A 40 -5.73 -9.86 -9.31
CA ILE A 40 -4.47 -10.03 -8.58
C ILE A 40 -3.27 -9.43 -9.33
N ASN A 41 -3.34 -9.39 -10.67
CA ASN A 41 -2.30 -8.79 -11.53
C ASN A 41 -2.43 -7.26 -11.68
N ALA A 42 -3.46 -6.66 -11.09
CA ALA A 42 -3.70 -5.21 -11.14
C ALA A 42 -3.67 -4.57 -9.75
N GLN A 43 -2.96 -5.19 -8.82
CA GLN A 43 -2.66 -4.60 -7.52
C GLN A 43 -1.56 -3.52 -7.63
N LYS A 44 -1.47 -2.64 -6.62
CA LYS A 44 -0.43 -1.60 -6.58
C LYS A 44 0.99 -2.19 -6.66
N GLY A 45 1.21 -3.34 -6.01
CA GLY A 45 2.51 -4.02 -6.02
C GLY A 45 2.90 -4.57 -7.39
N SER A 46 2.00 -5.28 -8.07
CA SER A 46 2.27 -5.79 -9.43
C SER A 46 2.52 -4.64 -10.41
N SER A 47 1.72 -3.58 -10.34
CA SER A 47 1.89 -2.39 -11.19
C SER A 47 3.21 -1.68 -10.92
N LEU A 48 3.65 -1.58 -9.66
CA LEU A 48 4.94 -0.99 -9.29
C LEU A 48 6.11 -1.82 -9.84
N LEU A 49 6.03 -3.15 -9.71
CA LEU A 49 7.07 -4.05 -10.24
C LEU A 49 7.16 -3.99 -11.77
N ASP A 50 6.02 -3.93 -12.48
CA ASP A 50 6.00 -3.77 -13.92
C ASP A 50 6.62 -2.44 -14.37
N TYR A 51 6.32 -1.35 -13.65
CA TYR A 51 6.91 -0.04 -13.89
C TYR A 51 8.42 -0.05 -13.63
N ALA A 52 8.85 -0.56 -12.49
CA ALA A 52 10.25 -0.66 -12.11
C ALA A 52 11.08 -1.45 -13.13
N LYS A 53 10.53 -2.59 -13.57
CA LYS A 53 11.15 -3.43 -14.62
C LYS A 53 11.30 -2.68 -15.94
N LYS A 54 10.29 -1.91 -16.34
CA LYS A 54 10.31 -1.11 -17.58
C LYS A 54 11.40 -0.03 -17.54
N ASP A 55 11.58 0.61 -16.39
CA ASP A 55 12.55 1.69 -16.22
C ASP A 55 13.92 1.20 -15.72
N GLY A 56 14.08 -0.12 -15.52
CA GLY A 56 15.35 -0.73 -15.07
C GLY A 56 15.70 -0.44 -13.62
N LEU A 57 14.71 -0.08 -12.79
CA LEU A 57 14.89 0.21 -11.37
C LEU A 57 14.98 -1.07 -10.55
N LYS A 58 15.87 -1.08 -9.57
CA LYS A 58 15.97 -2.13 -8.56
C LYS A 58 15.07 -1.81 -7.36
N PRO A 59 14.61 -2.81 -6.61
CA PRO A 59 13.80 -2.56 -5.41
C PRO A 59 14.42 -1.57 -4.43
N GLU A 60 15.74 -1.62 -4.23
CA GLU A 60 16.49 -0.75 -3.32
C GLU A 60 16.51 0.73 -3.76
N GLU A 61 16.10 1.01 -4.98
CA GLU A 61 16.00 2.37 -5.54
C GLU A 61 14.58 2.93 -5.45
N ILE A 62 13.66 2.17 -4.81
CA ILE A 62 12.24 2.51 -4.74
C ILE A 62 11.84 2.84 -3.31
N ILE A 63 11.16 3.96 -3.13
CA ILE A 63 10.46 4.30 -1.91
C ILE A 63 8.96 4.21 -2.19
N ALA A 64 8.25 3.43 -1.38
CA ALA A 64 6.80 3.32 -1.45
C ALA A 64 6.18 3.81 -0.13
N ILE A 65 5.11 4.60 -0.25
CA ILE A 65 4.43 5.22 0.89
C ILE A 65 2.95 4.83 0.84
N GLY A 66 2.38 4.44 1.99
CA GLY A 66 0.97 4.06 2.04
C GLY A 66 0.39 4.06 3.44
N ASP A 67 -0.93 3.85 3.53
CA ASP A 67 -1.67 3.90 4.79
C ASP A 67 -2.79 2.86 4.92
N SER A 68 -3.22 2.24 3.83
CA SER A 68 -4.39 1.38 3.78
C SER A 68 -4.07 -0.02 3.26
N GLU A 69 -4.98 -0.97 3.45
CA GLU A 69 -4.80 -2.37 3.04
C GLU A 69 -4.47 -2.52 1.55
N ASN A 70 -5.01 -1.67 0.68
CA ASN A 70 -4.73 -1.71 -0.76
C ASN A 70 -3.28 -1.33 -1.12
N ASP A 71 -2.50 -0.79 -0.17
CA ASP A 71 -1.07 -0.50 -0.31
C ASP A 71 -0.19 -1.70 0.08
N TYR A 72 -0.77 -2.69 0.78
CA TYR A 72 -0.03 -3.84 1.31
C TYR A 72 0.83 -4.54 0.24
N SER A 73 0.24 -4.83 -0.91
CA SER A 73 0.94 -5.53 -2.00
C SER A 73 2.17 -4.78 -2.51
N MET A 74 2.17 -3.45 -2.42
CA MET A 74 3.28 -2.58 -2.82
C MET A 74 4.31 -2.49 -1.69
N LEU A 75 3.87 -2.25 -0.46
CA LEU A 75 4.73 -2.02 0.70
C LEU A 75 5.42 -3.29 1.20
N SER A 76 4.90 -4.48 0.85
CA SER A 76 5.48 -5.78 1.19
C SER A 76 6.49 -6.31 0.16
N ILE A 77 6.80 -5.58 -0.91
CA ILE A 77 7.81 -5.99 -1.89
C ILE A 77 9.18 -6.05 -1.21
N PRO A 78 9.90 -7.18 -1.28
CA PRO A 78 11.23 -7.29 -0.68
C PRO A 78 12.22 -6.30 -1.29
N GLY A 79 12.99 -5.63 -0.45
CA GLY A 79 14.08 -4.74 -0.84
C GLY A 79 13.68 -3.28 -1.05
N ILE A 80 12.38 -2.94 -1.13
CA ILE A 80 11.98 -1.54 -1.23
C ILE A 80 12.08 -0.81 0.12
N HIS A 81 12.17 0.51 0.07
CA HIS A 81 12.07 1.38 1.24
C HIS A 81 10.58 1.68 1.51
N SER A 82 9.95 0.83 2.33
CA SER A 82 8.53 0.98 2.67
C SER A 82 8.31 1.98 3.80
N VAL A 83 7.38 2.91 3.61
CA VAL A 83 7.06 3.99 4.56
C VAL A 83 5.57 3.95 4.91
N ALA A 84 5.25 3.77 6.18
CA ALA A 84 3.88 3.91 6.68
C ALA A 84 3.56 5.38 6.98
N MET A 85 2.39 5.84 6.58
CA MET A 85 1.83 7.09 7.12
C MET A 85 1.49 6.91 8.60
N GLU A 86 1.57 7.96 9.40
CA GLU A 86 1.20 7.89 10.84
C GLU A 86 -0.26 7.48 11.05
N ASN A 87 -1.15 7.86 10.13
CA ASN A 87 -2.56 7.45 10.13
C ASN A 87 -2.79 6.07 9.49
N ALA A 88 -1.74 5.32 9.17
CA ALA A 88 -1.87 4.01 8.56
C ALA A 88 -2.56 3.00 9.49
N CYS A 89 -3.24 2.01 8.91
CA CYS A 89 -3.77 0.88 9.67
C CYS A 89 -2.62 0.00 10.25
N ASP A 90 -2.93 -0.78 11.28
CA ASP A 90 -1.92 -1.59 11.98
C ASP A 90 -1.18 -2.56 11.06
N MET A 91 -1.90 -3.16 10.09
CA MET A 91 -1.30 -4.05 9.11
C MET A 91 -0.15 -3.37 8.36
N ILE A 92 -0.33 -2.14 7.92
CA ILE A 92 0.68 -1.37 7.18
C ILE A 92 1.81 -0.91 8.09
N ARG A 93 1.49 -0.40 9.29
CA ARG A 93 2.53 -0.02 10.26
C ARG A 93 3.47 -1.17 10.61
N ASN A 94 2.94 -2.40 10.70
CA ASN A 94 3.72 -3.58 11.11
C ASN A 94 4.68 -4.10 10.04
N ILE A 95 4.47 -3.79 8.76
CA ILE A 95 5.33 -4.27 7.66
C ILE A 95 6.33 -3.24 7.16
N CYS A 96 6.09 -1.95 7.42
CA CYS A 96 6.94 -0.89 6.91
C CYS A 96 8.21 -0.70 7.74
N VAL A 97 9.31 -0.39 7.05
CA VAL A 97 10.62 -0.13 7.68
C VAL A 97 10.66 1.27 8.29
N TYR A 98 9.98 2.23 7.65
CA TYR A 98 9.96 3.63 8.06
C TYR A 98 8.55 4.12 8.35
N GLN A 99 8.47 5.25 9.06
CA GLN A 99 7.21 5.94 9.31
C GLN A 99 7.37 7.43 9.02
N THR A 100 6.33 8.03 8.43
CA THR A 100 6.23 9.46 8.23
C THR A 100 5.04 10.05 9.00
N ARG A 101 4.81 11.36 8.85
CA ARG A 101 3.69 12.09 9.49
C ARG A 101 2.34 11.68 8.87
N ALA A 102 1.26 12.06 9.56
CA ALA A 102 -0.10 11.86 9.06
C ALA A 102 -0.38 12.68 7.79
N ASN A 103 -1.40 12.26 7.04
CA ASN A 103 -1.90 12.98 5.86
C ASN A 103 -2.31 14.42 6.17
N THR A 104 -2.81 14.69 7.40
CA THR A 104 -3.17 16.04 7.89
C THR A 104 -1.97 16.91 8.28
N ARG A 105 -0.75 16.37 8.20
CA ARG A 105 0.51 17.05 8.56
C ARG A 105 1.56 16.92 7.45
N ASP A 106 1.11 16.89 6.19
CA ASP A 106 1.96 16.83 5.00
C ASP A 106 3.01 15.70 5.03
N GLY A 107 2.60 14.49 5.47
CA GLY A 107 3.51 13.37 5.70
C GLY A 107 4.35 12.97 4.49
N ILE A 108 3.79 13.02 3.27
CA ILE A 108 4.52 12.73 2.03
C ILE A 108 5.59 13.78 1.77
N ALA A 109 5.23 15.07 1.85
CA ALA A 109 6.19 16.15 1.66
C ALA A 109 7.31 16.11 2.71
N TYR A 110 6.95 15.78 3.96
CA TYR A 110 7.92 15.65 5.05
C TYR A 110 8.97 14.59 4.75
N ILE A 111 8.57 13.37 4.39
CA ILE A 111 9.54 12.28 4.12
C ILE A 111 10.40 12.58 2.89
N ILE A 112 9.84 13.19 1.84
CA ILE A 112 10.60 13.61 0.65
C ILE A 112 11.68 14.63 1.06
N ASN A 113 11.34 15.61 1.88
CA ASN A 113 12.31 16.60 2.36
C ASN A 113 13.40 15.97 3.23
N CYS A 114 13.08 14.99 4.07
CA CYS A 114 14.08 14.26 4.84
C CYS A 114 15.06 13.52 3.91
N ILE A 115 14.57 12.84 2.88
CA ILE A 115 15.40 12.13 1.90
C ILE A 115 16.31 13.12 1.13
N LEU A 116 15.77 14.27 0.73
CA LEU A 116 16.54 15.27 0.00
C LEU A 116 17.60 15.97 0.86
N ALA A 117 17.34 16.13 2.16
CA ALA A 117 18.26 16.75 3.11
C ALA A 117 19.41 15.83 3.52
N ASP A 118 19.20 14.51 3.51
CA ASP A 118 20.15 13.53 4.03
C ASP A 118 20.33 12.34 3.08
N ARG A 119 20.67 12.65 1.83
CA ARG A 119 20.89 11.64 0.77
C ARG A 119 21.99 10.63 1.10
N GLU A 120 22.96 10.99 1.97
CA GLU A 120 24.06 10.10 2.34
C GLU A 120 23.66 9.08 3.40
N ASN A 121 22.72 9.42 4.30
CA ASN A 121 22.21 8.51 5.34
C ASN A 121 20.97 7.71 4.93
N PHE A 122 20.12 8.26 4.05
CA PHE A 122 19.21 7.47 3.24
C PHE A 122 20.04 6.84 2.11
N LYS A 123 20.80 5.80 2.43
CA LYS A 123 21.37 4.93 1.38
C LYS A 123 20.22 4.21 0.72
N LEU A 124 19.67 4.86 -0.29
CA LEU A 124 18.90 4.23 -1.33
C LEU A 124 19.84 3.40 -2.19
#